data_6bc8fece9296f5c65e7a4267c43c7797
#
_entry.id   6bc8fece9296f5c65e7a4267c43c7797
#
_cell.length_a   1.000
_cell.length_b   1.000
_cell.length_c   1.000
_cell.angle_alpha   90.00
_cell.angle_beta   90.00
_cell.angle_gamma   90.00
#
_symmetry.space_group_name_H-M   'P 1'
#
loop_
_entity.id
_entity.type
_entity.pdbx_description
1 polymer ?
#
loop_
_entity_poly.entity_id
_entity_poly.type
_entity_poly.pdbx_seq_one_letter_code
_entity_poly.pdbx_strand_id
1 'polypeptide(L)'
;MKTSGQEGFTLVEIAIVLVIVGLLLAAVMKGQEMVTQGKIKGTISDFNSVLTAYNGYQDRYKAIPGDDSGAAARWPTGAFGTDSVAAVNGNGDGVIAGLYSTNLGTDAAPTAAQESNLFWQHLRAAGFFAGIQTGNGSGTLPINSVGGTIGVENDTTSTAGIRMGGVLICLTSIPEKIATAVDRQIDDGDATMGSVRSLAIAAATPVVLPVLTSASPAAYVSGSSYVMCRSVL
;
A
#
# COMPACT_ATOMS: atom_id res chain seq x y z
N MET A 1 55.75 30.05 -33.33
CA MET A 1 55.12 29.35 -32.23
C MET A 1 54.26 30.36 -31.46
N LYS A 2 52.93 30.24 -31.49
CA LYS A 2 52.03 31.08 -30.69
C LYS A 2 51.87 30.40 -29.34
N THR A 3 52.38 30.99 -28.28
CA THR A 3 52.10 30.61 -26.91
C THR A 3 50.68 31.06 -26.56
N SER A 4 49.76 30.08 -26.44
CA SER A 4 48.43 30.34 -25.89
C SER A 4 48.60 30.69 -24.43
N GLY A 5 48.27 31.92 -24.04
CA GLY A 5 48.21 32.32 -22.63
C GLY A 5 47.13 31.50 -21.91
N GLN A 6 47.48 30.75 -20.86
CA GLN A 6 46.57 30.19 -19.92
C GLN A 6 46.02 31.30 -19.04
N GLU A 7 44.76 31.66 -19.27
CA GLU A 7 44.04 32.56 -18.35
C GLU A 7 43.63 31.74 -17.11
N GLY A 8 44.13 32.13 -15.93
CA GLY A 8 43.79 31.54 -14.65
C GLY A 8 42.49 32.11 -14.12
N PHE A 9 41.67 31.30 -13.47
CA PHE A 9 40.45 31.73 -12.77
C PHE A 9 40.76 32.71 -11.65
N THR A 10 39.93 33.70 -11.49
CA THR A 10 40.02 34.64 -10.37
C THR A 10 39.49 34.02 -9.08
N LEU A 11 40.04 34.43 -7.93
CA LEU A 11 39.57 34.02 -6.61
C LEU A 11 38.07 34.34 -6.39
N VAL A 12 37.60 35.43 -6.99
CA VAL A 12 36.20 35.86 -6.87
C VAL A 12 35.26 34.98 -7.65
N GLU A 13 35.63 34.52 -8.84
CA GLU A 13 34.83 33.59 -9.64
C GLU A 13 34.61 32.26 -8.90
N ILE A 14 35.65 31.69 -8.31
CA ILE A 14 35.53 30.46 -7.52
C ILE A 14 34.70 30.68 -6.25
N ALA A 15 34.85 31.81 -5.58
CA ALA A 15 34.08 32.16 -4.37
C ALA A 15 32.58 32.24 -4.67
N ILE A 16 32.18 32.88 -5.76
CA ILE A 16 30.76 33.01 -6.16
C ILE A 16 30.19 31.64 -6.50
N VAL A 17 30.91 30.80 -7.25
CA VAL A 17 30.47 29.44 -7.60
C VAL A 17 30.24 28.59 -6.37
N LEU A 18 31.15 28.60 -5.38
CA LEU A 18 31.01 27.86 -4.15
C LEU A 18 29.77 28.26 -3.33
N VAL A 19 29.48 29.58 -3.28
CA VAL A 19 28.27 30.08 -2.59
C VAL A 19 27.00 29.60 -3.28
N ILE A 20 26.94 29.70 -4.62
CA ILE A 20 25.77 29.27 -5.40
C ILE A 20 25.56 27.75 -5.24
N VAL A 21 26.61 26.94 -5.36
CA VAL A 21 26.54 25.48 -5.20
C VAL A 21 26.10 25.12 -3.77
N GLY A 22 26.61 25.81 -2.75
CA GLY A 22 26.20 25.61 -1.36
C GLY A 22 24.70 25.87 -1.14
N LEU A 23 24.18 26.97 -1.70
CA LEU A 23 22.75 27.28 -1.62
C LEU A 23 21.87 26.27 -2.37
N LEU A 24 22.31 25.81 -3.56
CA LEU A 24 21.59 24.80 -4.34
C LEU A 24 21.53 23.46 -3.60
N LEU A 25 22.64 23.00 -3.01
CA LEU A 25 22.67 21.76 -2.24
C LEU A 25 21.75 21.83 -1.03
N ALA A 26 21.74 22.94 -0.29
CA ALA A 26 20.84 23.15 0.84
C ALA A 26 19.36 23.10 0.41
N ALA A 27 19.02 23.71 -0.72
CA ALA A 27 17.65 23.70 -1.26
C ALA A 27 17.21 22.29 -1.70
N VAL A 28 18.11 21.53 -2.34
CA VAL A 28 17.84 20.14 -2.76
C VAL A 28 17.60 19.24 -1.55
N MET A 29 18.43 19.33 -0.51
CA MET A 29 18.25 18.54 0.72
C MET A 29 16.90 18.83 1.39
N LYS A 30 16.52 20.10 1.48
CA LYS A 30 15.21 20.48 2.04
C LYS A 30 14.04 19.98 1.19
N GLY A 31 14.17 20.01 -0.13
CA GLY A 31 13.17 19.46 -1.05
C GLY A 31 12.97 17.96 -0.86
N GLN A 32 14.04 17.18 -0.70
CA GLN A 32 13.95 15.73 -0.44
C GLN A 32 13.27 15.42 0.89
N GLU A 33 13.52 16.21 1.93
CA GLU A 33 12.84 16.06 3.21
C GLU A 33 11.32 16.28 3.07
N MET A 34 10.90 17.31 2.35
CA MET A 34 9.49 17.61 2.10
C MET A 34 8.79 16.46 1.33
N VAL A 35 9.46 15.90 0.30
CA VAL A 35 8.94 14.75 -0.44
C VAL A 35 8.78 13.53 0.49
N THR A 36 9.74 13.27 1.36
CA THR A 36 9.68 12.17 2.33
C THR A 36 8.51 12.37 3.30
N GLN A 37 8.33 13.57 3.84
CA GLN A 37 7.19 13.88 4.70
C GLN A 37 5.84 13.74 3.98
N GLY A 38 5.78 14.11 2.70
CA GLY A 38 4.60 13.89 1.85
C GLY A 38 4.26 12.40 1.72
N LYS A 39 5.26 11.55 1.49
CA LYS A 39 5.08 10.10 1.40
C LYS A 39 4.65 9.47 2.73
N ILE A 40 5.19 9.92 3.86
CA ILE A 40 4.77 9.46 5.20
C ILE A 40 3.28 9.75 5.41
N LYS A 41 2.86 11.01 5.19
CA LYS A 41 1.45 11.40 5.32
C LYS A 41 0.55 10.65 4.35
N GLY A 42 1.00 10.44 3.11
CA GLY A 42 0.30 9.65 2.12
C GLY A 42 0.07 8.21 2.58
N THR A 43 1.12 7.54 3.08
CA THR A 43 1.04 6.16 3.59
C THR A 43 0.06 6.04 4.78
N ILE A 44 0.06 7.00 5.70
CA ILE A 44 -0.91 7.06 6.80
C ILE A 44 -2.34 7.26 6.26
N SER A 45 -2.50 8.13 5.27
CA SER A 45 -3.78 8.36 4.60
C SER A 45 -4.28 7.12 3.88
N ASP A 46 -3.40 6.33 3.27
CA ASP A 46 -3.75 5.07 2.61
C ASP A 46 -4.39 4.09 3.61
N PHE A 47 -3.76 3.87 4.78
CA PHE A 47 -4.35 3.05 5.85
C PHE A 47 -5.72 3.56 6.29
N ASN A 48 -5.83 4.86 6.57
CA ASN A 48 -7.07 5.46 7.07
C ASN A 48 -8.19 5.43 6.04
N SER A 49 -7.87 5.56 4.75
CA SER A 49 -8.84 5.50 3.65
C SER A 49 -9.49 4.12 3.56
N VAL A 50 -8.68 3.05 3.64
CA VAL A 50 -9.19 1.68 3.61
C VAL A 50 -10.00 1.38 4.87
N LEU A 51 -9.51 1.80 6.05
CA LEU A 51 -10.22 1.63 7.32
C LEU A 51 -11.58 2.34 7.31
N THR A 52 -11.64 3.57 6.79
CA THR A 52 -12.88 4.33 6.65
C THR A 52 -13.85 3.65 5.69
N ALA A 53 -13.36 3.15 4.55
CA ALA A 53 -14.17 2.43 3.57
C ALA A 53 -14.72 1.12 4.15
N TYR A 54 -13.90 0.38 4.89
CA TYR A 54 -14.29 -0.85 5.58
C TYR A 54 -15.42 -0.60 6.59
N ASN A 55 -15.23 0.37 7.49
CA ASN A 55 -16.23 0.72 8.49
C ASN A 55 -17.53 1.22 7.85
N GLY A 56 -17.43 2.07 6.81
CA GLY A 56 -18.60 2.55 6.07
C GLY A 56 -19.37 1.42 5.38
N TYR A 57 -18.68 0.42 4.87
CA TYR A 57 -19.30 -0.77 4.29
C TYR A 57 -20.03 -1.60 5.36
N GLN A 58 -19.36 -1.87 6.49
CA GLN A 58 -19.98 -2.60 7.61
C GLN A 58 -21.19 -1.87 8.18
N ASP A 59 -21.12 -0.57 8.33
CA ASP A 59 -22.23 0.23 8.83
C ASP A 59 -23.45 0.14 7.91
N ARG A 60 -23.23 0.21 6.61
CA ARG A 60 -24.30 0.23 5.62
C ARG A 60 -24.90 -1.14 5.34
N TYR A 61 -24.07 -2.18 5.23
CA TYR A 61 -24.49 -3.50 4.76
C TYR A 61 -24.48 -4.57 5.87
N LYS A 62 -23.92 -4.25 7.05
CA LYS A 62 -23.77 -5.18 8.18
C LYS A 62 -23.03 -6.46 7.81
N ALA A 63 -22.10 -6.36 6.87
CA ALA A 63 -21.29 -7.44 6.34
C ALA A 63 -19.83 -7.00 6.19
N ILE A 64 -18.92 -7.93 6.14
CA ILE A 64 -17.50 -7.68 5.86
C ILE A 64 -17.31 -7.60 4.35
N PRO A 65 -16.72 -6.51 3.79
CA PRO A 65 -16.41 -6.48 2.37
C PRO A 65 -15.45 -7.62 2.02
N GLY A 66 -15.70 -8.30 0.91
CA GLY A 66 -14.99 -9.53 0.52
C GLY A 66 -15.71 -10.78 0.94
N ASP A 67 -16.13 -10.90 2.19
CA ASP A 67 -16.86 -12.03 2.75
C ASP A 67 -18.39 -11.90 2.65
N ASP A 68 -18.91 -10.85 2.03
CA ASP A 68 -20.34 -10.57 1.94
C ASP A 68 -21.08 -11.53 0.99
N SER A 69 -21.88 -12.42 1.55
CA SER A 69 -22.70 -13.38 0.79
C SER A 69 -23.91 -12.78 0.06
N GLY A 70 -24.23 -11.50 0.31
CA GLY A 70 -25.34 -10.78 -0.34
C GLY A 70 -24.91 -9.81 -1.43
N ALA A 71 -23.63 -9.74 -1.80
CA ALA A 71 -23.09 -8.76 -2.73
C ALA A 71 -23.72 -8.89 -4.14
N ALA A 72 -23.83 -10.07 -4.69
CA ALA A 72 -24.41 -10.31 -6.02
C ALA A 72 -25.90 -9.90 -6.11
N ALA A 73 -26.66 -10.06 -5.03
CA ALA A 73 -28.05 -9.63 -4.98
C ALA A 73 -28.18 -8.11 -4.96
N ARG A 74 -27.25 -7.39 -4.33
CA ARG A 74 -27.21 -5.93 -4.31
C ARG A 74 -26.73 -5.34 -5.62
N TRP A 75 -25.75 -5.96 -6.25
CA TRP A 75 -25.16 -5.50 -7.52
C TRP A 75 -25.24 -6.60 -8.58
N PRO A 76 -26.46 -6.86 -9.12
CA PRO A 76 -26.67 -7.85 -10.16
C PRO A 76 -26.06 -7.37 -11.51
N THR A 77 -26.04 -8.26 -12.49
CA THR A 77 -25.67 -7.91 -13.86
C THR A 77 -26.46 -6.68 -14.32
N GLY A 78 -25.77 -5.71 -14.92
CA GLY A 78 -26.35 -4.44 -15.36
C GLY A 78 -26.46 -3.35 -14.29
N ALA A 79 -26.05 -3.59 -13.04
CA ALA A 79 -26.13 -2.59 -11.97
C ALA A 79 -25.33 -1.30 -12.26
N PHE A 80 -24.25 -1.39 -13.06
CA PHE A 80 -23.36 -0.28 -13.43
C PHE A 80 -23.27 -0.07 -14.96
N GLY A 81 -24.30 -0.46 -15.69
CA GLY A 81 -24.37 -0.37 -17.15
C GLY A 81 -24.67 -1.73 -17.79
N THR A 82 -25.11 -1.72 -19.06
CA THR A 82 -25.61 -2.90 -19.75
C THR A 82 -24.65 -4.08 -19.82
N ASP A 83 -23.35 -3.79 -19.82
CA ASP A 83 -22.29 -4.80 -19.95
C ASP A 83 -21.61 -5.16 -18.62
N SER A 84 -22.12 -4.65 -17.48
CA SER A 84 -21.53 -4.96 -16.17
C SER A 84 -21.92 -6.36 -15.72
N VAL A 85 -20.92 -7.13 -15.27
CA VAL A 85 -21.11 -8.45 -14.66
C VAL A 85 -21.52 -8.25 -13.20
N ALA A 86 -22.35 -9.13 -12.65
CA ALA A 86 -22.71 -9.11 -11.23
C ALA A 86 -21.46 -9.11 -10.32
N ALA A 87 -21.56 -8.49 -9.16
CA ALA A 87 -20.57 -8.68 -8.11
C ALA A 87 -20.57 -10.17 -7.69
N VAL A 88 -19.42 -10.64 -7.19
CA VAL A 88 -19.27 -12.02 -6.71
C VAL A 88 -19.52 -12.05 -5.21
N ASN A 89 -20.23 -13.04 -4.71
CA ASN A 89 -20.45 -13.22 -3.28
C ASN A 89 -19.19 -13.79 -2.60
N GLY A 90 -18.91 -13.34 -1.38
CA GLY A 90 -18.12 -14.09 -0.41
C GLY A 90 -18.94 -15.22 0.21
N ASN A 91 -18.33 -15.97 1.13
CA ASN A 91 -18.94 -17.14 1.75
C ASN A 91 -19.72 -16.82 3.05
N GLY A 92 -19.45 -15.69 3.69
CA GLY A 92 -20.15 -15.21 4.90
C GLY A 92 -19.67 -15.87 6.19
N ASP A 93 -18.46 -16.42 6.24
CA ASP A 93 -17.93 -17.13 7.41
C ASP A 93 -17.21 -16.20 8.43
N GLY A 94 -17.08 -14.92 8.12
CA GLY A 94 -16.43 -13.90 8.97
C GLY A 94 -14.91 -13.81 8.75
N VAL A 95 -14.37 -14.54 7.77
CA VAL A 95 -12.93 -14.56 7.44
C VAL A 95 -12.73 -14.12 6.01
N ILE A 96 -11.73 -13.31 5.73
CA ILE A 96 -11.35 -12.97 4.35
C ILE A 96 -10.35 -14.01 3.85
N ALA A 97 -10.80 -14.90 2.98
CA ALA A 97 -9.95 -15.88 2.34
C ALA A 97 -9.05 -15.24 1.27
N GLY A 98 -7.80 -15.72 1.19
CA GLY A 98 -6.80 -15.22 0.24
C GLY A 98 -5.74 -14.34 0.88
N LEU A 99 -4.68 -14.07 0.12
CA LEU A 99 -3.53 -13.30 0.59
C LEU A 99 -3.64 -11.84 0.14
N TYR A 100 -3.11 -10.92 0.97
CA TYR A 100 -3.01 -9.49 0.65
C TYR A 100 -2.26 -9.22 -0.66
N SER A 101 -1.43 -10.14 -1.10
CA SER A 101 -0.56 -10.01 -2.26
C SER A 101 -1.18 -10.50 -3.57
N THR A 102 -2.37 -11.09 -3.53
CA THR A 102 -3.02 -11.61 -4.73
C THR A 102 -3.52 -10.46 -5.60
N ASN A 103 -2.83 -10.18 -6.70
CA ASN A 103 -3.23 -9.16 -7.66
C ASN A 103 -3.71 -9.82 -8.95
N LEU A 104 -5.00 -9.69 -9.24
CA LEU A 104 -5.63 -10.29 -10.42
C LEU A 104 -5.35 -9.54 -11.73
N GLY A 105 -4.75 -8.35 -11.66
CA GLY A 105 -4.60 -7.47 -12.82
C GLY A 105 -5.93 -6.93 -13.34
N THR A 106 -5.89 -6.32 -14.54
CA THR A 106 -7.07 -5.65 -15.14
C THR A 106 -7.96 -6.61 -15.93
N ASP A 107 -7.44 -7.77 -16.33
CA ASP A 107 -8.11 -8.71 -17.23
C ASP A 107 -8.73 -9.91 -16.51
N ALA A 108 -8.65 -9.95 -15.19
CA ALA A 108 -9.22 -11.03 -14.39
C ALA A 108 -10.32 -10.51 -13.44
N ALA A 109 -11.45 -11.21 -13.42
CA ALA A 109 -12.48 -11.01 -12.41
C ALA A 109 -12.14 -11.82 -11.14
N PRO A 110 -12.39 -11.30 -9.93
CA PRO A 110 -12.22 -12.06 -8.71
C PRO A 110 -13.24 -13.21 -8.62
N THR A 111 -12.89 -14.24 -7.88
CA THR A 111 -13.75 -15.41 -7.65
C THR A 111 -14.07 -15.55 -6.16
N ALA A 112 -15.09 -16.32 -5.81
CA ALA A 112 -15.49 -16.55 -4.42
C ALA A 112 -14.37 -17.15 -3.53
N ALA A 113 -13.36 -17.79 -4.11
CA ALA A 113 -12.20 -18.29 -3.38
C ALA A 113 -11.13 -17.21 -3.08
N GLN A 114 -11.32 -15.98 -3.56
CA GLN A 114 -10.36 -14.88 -3.47
C GLN A 114 -11.00 -13.66 -2.81
N GLU A 115 -11.46 -13.82 -1.59
CA GLU A 115 -12.19 -12.77 -0.86
C GLU A 115 -11.35 -11.53 -0.59
N SER A 116 -10.03 -11.67 -0.49
CA SER A 116 -9.09 -10.53 -0.45
C SER A 116 -9.19 -9.63 -1.68
N ASN A 117 -9.55 -10.18 -2.86
CA ASN A 117 -9.82 -9.41 -4.07
C ASN A 117 -11.28 -8.97 -4.16
N LEU A 118 -12.23 -9.78 -3.66
CA LEU A 118 -13.64 -9.39 -3.54
C LEU A 118 -13.80 -8.19 -2.60
N PHE A 119 -12.93 -8.03 -1.61
CA PHE A 119 -12.90 -6.86 -0.74
C PHE A 119 -12.90 -5.56 -1.56
N TRP A 120 -12.03 -5.48 -2.55
CA TRP A 120 -11.92 -4.30 -3.42
C TRP A 120 -13.11 -4.18 -4.36
N GLN A 121 -13.61 -5.29 -4.90
CA GLN A 121 -14.82 -5.28 -5.72
C GLN A 121 -16.02 -4.75 -4.94
N HIS A 122 -16.24 -5.24 -3.72
CA HIS A 122 -17.37 -4.82 -2.87
C HIS A 122 -17.27 -3.34 -2.49
N LEU A 123 -16.09 -2.86 -2.09
CA LEU A 123 -15.89 -1.44 -1.77
C LEU A 123 -16.12 -0.53 -2.98
N ARG A 124 -15.69 -0.94 -4.16
CA ARG A 124 -15.90 -0.19 -5.41
C ARG A 124 -17.37 -0.20 -5.83
N ALA A 125 -18.01 -1.35 -5.78
CA ALA A 125 -19.43 -1.49 -6.06
C ALA A 125 -20.30 -0.65 -5.11
N ALA A 126 -19.90 -0.57 -3.85
CA ALA A 126 -20.56 0.26 -2.84
C ALA A 126 -20.27 1.78 -2.97
N GLY A 127 -19.29 2.17 -3.80
CA GLY A 127 -18.87 3.56 -3.98
C GLY A 127 -17.94 4.10 -2.90
N PHE A 128 -17.41 3.24 -2.02
CA PHE A 128 -16.44 3.65 -0.98
C PHE A 128 -15.01 3.73 -1.49
N PHE A 129 -14.72 3.11 -2.64
CA PHE A 129 -13.40 3.14 -3.26
C PHE A 129 -13.51 3.37 -4.77
N ALA A 130 -12.58 4.12 -5.34
CA ALA A 130 -12.56 4.38 -6.78
C ALA A 130 -12.04 3.18 -7.57
N GLY A 131 -12.52 2.98 -8.81
CA GLY A 131 -12.05 1.97 -9.73
C GLY A 131 -13.17 1.21 -10.44
N ILE A 132 -12.83 0.11 -11.11
CA ILE A 132 -13.76 -0.76 -11.80
C ILE A 132 -14.65 -1.45 -10.76
N GLN A 133 -15.98 -1.34 -10.91
CA GLN A 133 -16.92 -1.74 -9.88
C GLN A 133 -17.23 -3.24 -9.91
N THR A 134 -17.39 -3.81 -11.10
CA THR A 134 -17.73 -5.23 -11.28
C THR A 134 -16.99 -5.84 -12.48
N GLY A 135 -16.94 -7.19 -12.54
CA GLY A 135 -16.31 -7.92 -13.63
C GLY A 135 -14.78 -7.85 -13.60
N ASN A 136 -14.19 -7.86 -14.79
CA ASN A 136 -12.73 -7.90 -14.94
C ASN A 136 -12.06 -6.66 -14.30
N GLY A 137 -11.01 -6.89 -13.57
CA GLY A 137 -10.24 -5.82 -12.90
C GLY A 137 -10.90 -5.25 -11.65
N SER A 138 -12.13 -5.60 -11.31
CA SER A 138 -12.82 -5.05 -10.13
C SER A 138 -12.13 -5.42 -8.80
N GLY A 139 -11.43 -6.54 -8.75
CA GLY A 139 -10.62 -6.98 -7.61
C GLY A 139 -9.16 -6.55 -7.64
N THR A 140 -8.75 -5.71 -8.60
CA THR A 140 -7.36 -5.25 -8.72
C THR A 140 -6.94 -4.46 -7.48
N LEU A 141 -5.74 -4.74 -6.95
CA LEU A 141 -5.21 -4.04 -5.79
C LEU A 141 -4.95 -2.57 -6.10
N PRO A 142 -5.35 -1.64 -5.21
CA PRO A 142 -4.97 -0.24 -5.32
C PRO A 142 -3.47 -0.03 -5.18
N ILE A 143 -2.97 1.07 -5.71
CA ILE A 143 -1.58 1.49 -5.56
C ILE A 143 -1.47 2.43 -4.36
N ASN A 144 -0.47 2.23 -3.50
CA ASN A 144 -0.21 3.08 -2.36
C ASN A 144 0.65 4.31 -2.72
N SER A 145 0.77 5.25 -1.80
CA SER A 145 1.47 6.54 -1.99
C SER A 145 2.97 6.45 -2.28
N VAL A 146 3.59 5.27 -2.17
CA VAL A 146 5.00 5.05 -2.48
C VAL A 146 5.22 4.20 -3.73
N GLY A 147 4.14 3.78 -4.41
CA GLY A 147 4.18 3.01 -5.65
C GLY A 147 4.09 1.49 -5.47
N GLY A 148 3.88 1.00 -4.24
CA GLY A 148 3.51 -0.38 -3.97
C GLY A 148 1.99 -0.60 -4.04
N THR A 149 1.51 -1.74 -3.59
CA THR A 149 0.08 -2.09 -3.58
C THR A 149 -0.51 -2.06 -2.18
N ILE A 150 -1.84 -1.95 -2.11
CA ILE A 150 -2.62 -2.08 -0.88
C ILE A 150 -3.41 -3.39 -0.99
N GLY A 151 -3.20 -4.30 -0.08
CA GLY A 151 -3.93 -5.55 0.00
C GLY A 151 -4.59 -5.76 1.35
N VAL A 152 -5.46 -6.74 1.43
CA VAL A 152 -6.10 -7.16 2.68
C VAL A 152 -6.03 -8.67 2.81
N GLU A 153 -5.93 -9.15 4.03
CA GLU A 153 -6.03 -10.56 4.37
C GLU A 153 -6.58 -10.74 5.77
N ASN A 154 -6.93 -11.94 6.13
CA ASN A 154 -7.24 -12.26 7.52
C ASN A 154 -6.02 -12.91 8.18
N ASP A 155 -5.75 -12.55 9.44
CA ASP A 155 -4.59 -13.06 10.17
C ASP A 155 -4.56 -14.59 10.30
N THR A 156 -5.71 -15.26 10.27
CA THR A 156 -5.78 -16.72 10.29
C THR A 156 -5.24 -17.37 9.02
N THR A 157 -5.24 -16.63 7.89
CA THR A 157 -4.69 -17.05 6.60
C THR A 157 -3.27 -16.54 6.38
N SER A 158 -2.83 -15.62 7.23
CA SER A 158 -1.49 -15.00 7.15
C SER A 158 -0.41 -16.05 7.38
N THR A 159 0.27 -16.43 6.32
CA THR A 159 1.44 -17.32 6.37
C THR A 159 2.67 -16.63 6.98
N ALA A 160 2.56 -15.35 7.23
CA ALA A 160 3.68 -14.46 7.52
C ALA A 160 4.00 -14.25 9.01
N GLY A 161 3.23 -14.84 9.92
CA GLY A 161 3.51 -14.71 11.36
C GLY A 161 3.28 -13.31 11.95
N ILE A 162 2.53 -12.45 11.27
CA ILE A 162 2.20 -11.09 11.76
C ILE A 162 1.34 -11.14 13.02
N ARG A 163 0.45 -12.11 13.15
CA ARG A 163 -0.35 -12.45 14.34
C ARG A 163 -0.95 -11.25 15.08
N MET A 164 -1.75 -10.46 14.37
CA MET A 164 -2.41 -9.28 14.94
C MET A 164 -3.92 -9.51 15.19
N GLY A 165 -4.47 -10.59 14.67
CA GLY A 165 -5.89 -10.94 14.74
C GLY A 165 -6.77 -10.12 13.78
N GLY A 166 -7.84 -10.76 13.28
CA GLY A 166 -8.82 -10.13 12.42
C GLY A 166 -8.34 -9.75 11.02
N VAL A 167 -8.99 -8.75 10.43
CA VAL A 167 -8.66 -8.25 9.10
C VAL A 167 -7.44 -7.34 9.16
N LEU A 168 -6.48 -7.59 8.31
CA LEU A 168 -5.25 -6.83 8.15
C LEU A 168 -5.27 -6.05 6.85
N ILE A 169 -4.91 -4.77 6.90
CA ILE A 169 -4.61 -3.93 5.74
C ILE A 169 -3.09 -3.89 5.60
N CYS A 170 -2.57 -4.33 4.46
CA CYS A 170 -1.14 -4.43 4.20
C CYS A 170 -0.72 -3.54 3.03
N LEU A 171 0.30 -2.71 3.23
CA LEU A 171 0.92 -1.87 2.22
C LEU A 171 2.29 -2.42 1.87
N THR A 172 2.58 -2.59 0.58
CA THR A 172 3.84 -3.17 0.09
C THR A 172 4.84 -2.09 -0.33
N SER A 173 6.10 -2.49 -0.46
CA SER A 173 7.19 -1.65 -1.00
C SER A 173 7.45 -0.36 -0.22
N ILE A 174 7.23 -0.37 1.09
CA ILE A 174 7.46 0.80 1.94
C ILE A 174 8.95 0.89 2.29
N PRO A 175 9.67 1.95 1.89
CA PRO A 175 11.07 2.14 2.28
C PRO A 175 11.24 2.27 3.80
N GLU A 176 12.33 1.76 4.36
CA GLU A 176 12.60 1.75 5.80
C GLU A 176 12.35 3.09 6.49
N LYS A 177 12.87 4.19 5.93
CA LYS A 177 12.71 5.53 6.50
C LYS A 177 11.24 5.95 6.65
N ILE A 178 10.40 5.56 5.68
CA ILE A 178 8.97 5.85 5.70
C ILE A 178 8.30 4.89 6.68
N ALA A 179 8.61 3.59 6.63
CA ALA A 179 8.04 2.59 7.52
C ALA A 179 8.23 2.94 8.99
N THR A 180 9.48 3.22 9.40
CA THR A 180 9.81 3.63 10.77
C THR A 180 9.08 4.91 11.19
N ALA A 181 8.96 5.89 10.29
CA ALA A 181 8.31 7.15 10.60
C ALA A 181 6.78 7.02 10.69
N VAL A 182 6.17 6.20 9.83
CA VAL A 182 4.73 5.89 9.88
C VAL A 182 4.40 5.16 11.17
N ASP A 183 5.16 4.12 11.50
CA ASP A 183 4.99 3.32 12.70
C ASP A 183 5.05 4.20 13.96
N ARG A 184 6.06 5.03 14.11
CA ARG A 184 6.17 5.98 15.24
C ARG A 184 5.05 7.01 15.32
N GLN A 185 4.34 7.29 14.23
CA GLN A 185 3.24 8.26 14.24
C GLN A 185 1.88 7.63 14.57
N ILE A 186 1.69 6.37 14.26
CA ILE A 186 0.41 5.68 14.44
C ILE A 186 0.46 4.55 15.45
N ASP A 187 1.68 4.14 15.89
CA ASP A 187 1.90 3.07 16.85
C ASP A 187 3.12 3.34 17.74
N ASP A 188 3.94 2.32 18.03
CA ASP A 188 5.05 2.36 18.99
C ASP A 188 6.45 2.52 18.33
N GLY A 189 6.54 2.35 17.03
CA GLY A 189 7.81 2.39 16.26
C GLY A 189 8.59 1.08 16.30
N ASP A 190 8.01 -0.01 16.78
CA ASP A 190 8.57 -1.35 16.79
C ASP A 190 7.89 -2.23 15.72
N ALA A 191 8.62 -2.59 14.68
CA ALA A 191 8.10 -3.40 13.58
C ALA A 191 7.49 -4.75 14.00
N THR A 192 7.77 -5.21 15.23
CA THR A 192 7.41 -6.55 15.70
C THR A 192 6.18 -6.57 16.59
N MET A 193 5.78 -5.42 17.12
CA MET A 193 4.73 -5.27 18.12
C MET A 193 3.66 -4.26 17.69
N GLY A 194 2.68 -4.03 18.56
CA GLY A 194 1.67 -3.00 18.37
C GLY A 194 0.57 -3.34 17.35
N SER A 195 -0.13 -2.30 16.92
CA SER A 195 -1.24 -2.34 15.94
C SER A 195 -0.76 -2.20 14.49
N VAL A 196 0.52 -1.89 14.29
CA VAL A 196 1.20 -1.89 12.99
C VAL A 196 2.42 -2.79 13.09
N ARG A 197 2.53 -3.77 12.20
CA ARG A 197 3.69 -4.64 12.13
C ARG A 197 4.26 -4.65 10.73
N SER A 198 5.58 -4.79 10.65
CA SER A 198 6.30 -4.69 9.40
C SER A 198 7.20 -5.90 9.17
N LEU A 199 7.23 -6.37 7.93
CA LEU A 199 8.06 -7.48 7.48
C LEU A 199 9.01 -6.99 6.41
N ALA A 200 10.29 -7.29 6.57
CA ALA A 200 11.29 -6.94 5.56
C ALA A 200 11.09 -7.76 4.29
N ILE A 201 11.11 -7.08 3.14
CA ILE A 201 11.12 -7.71 1.83
C ILE A 201 12.58 -7.86 1.41
N ALA A 202 13.01 -9.07 1.08
CA ALA A 202 14.35 -9.28 0.51
C ALA A 202 14.50 -8.52 -0.82
N ALA A 203 15.57 -7.77 -0.97
CA ALA A 203 15.80 -6.77 -2.03
C ALA A 203 16.05 -7.34 -3.44
N ALA A 204 15.55 -8.49 -3.83
CA ALA A 204 16.02 -9.16 -5.04
C ALA A 204 15.01 -9.90 -5.93
N THR A 205 13.72 -9.51 -5.97
CA THR A 205 12.87 -10.05 -7.04
C THR A 205 11.89 -9.02 -7.57
N PRO A 206 11.91 -8.71 -8.87
CA PRO A 206 10.84 -7.94 -9.46
C PRO A 206 9.56 -8.80 -9.47
N VAL A 207 8.52 -8.29 -8.80
CA VAL A 207 7.10 -8.60 -9.06
C VAL A 207 6.59 -10.01 -8.70
N VAL A 208 7.24 -10.79 -7.87
CA VAL A 208 6.51 -11.80 -7.10
C VAL A 208 6.45 -11.25 -5.68
N LEU A 209 5.26 -10.78 -5.29
CA LEU A 209 5.03 -10.38 -3.90
C LEU A 209 5.45 -11.56 -3.02
N PRO A 210 6.37 -11.39 -2.07
CA PRO A 210 6.85 -12.50 -1.29
C PRO A 210 5.65 -13.10 -0.57
N VAL A 211 5.36 -14.35 -0.87
CA VAL A 211 4.61 -15.18 0.07
C VAL A 211 5.49 -15.18 1.32
N LEU A 212 5.05 -14.51 2.36
CA LEU A 212 5.80 -14.36 3.61
C LEU A 212 5.85 -15.70 4.36
N THR A 213 6.52 -16.68 3.80
CA THR A 213 6.47 -18.08 4.25
C THR A 213 7.25 -18.37 5.52
N SER A 214 7.93 -17.41 6.15
CA SER A 214 8.58 -17.58 7.46
C SER A 214 9.37 -16.38 7.99
N ALA A 215 9.17 -15.16 7.49
CA ALA A 215 9.84 -14.01 8.07
C ALA A 215 9.09 -13.58 9.35
N SER A 216 9.71 -13.72 10.50
CA SER A 216 9.24 -13.04 11.70
C SER A 216 9.43 -11.54 11.53
N PRO A 217 8.53 -10.70 12.07
CA PRO A 217 8.79 -9.27 12.17
C PRO A 217 10.19 -9.04 12.77
N ALA A 218 10.94 -8.14 12.19
CA ALA A 218 12.30 -7.82 12.63
C ALA A 218 12.45 -6.29 12.69
N ALA A 219 13.36 -5.83 13.56
CA ALA A 219 13.66 -4.41 13.67
C ALA A 219 13.95 -3.78 12.30
N TYR A 220 13.62 -2.50 12.14
CA TYR A 220 13.86 -1.76 10.91
C TYR A 220 15.34 -1.71 10.56
N VAL A 221 15.70 -2.17 9.36
CA VAL A 221 17.07 -2.20 8.84
C VAL A 221 17.22 -1.20 7.70
N SER A 222 18.23 -0.34 7.79
CA SER A 222 18.48 0.70 6.78
C SER A 222 18.66 0.12 5.38
N GLY A 223 18.02 0.75 4.40
CA GLY A 223 18.08 0.34 2.99
C GLY A 223 17.12 -0.79 2.60
N SER A 224 16.36 -1.35 3.55
CA SER A 224 15.36 -2.37 3.27
C SER A 224 14.01 -1.76 2.87
N SER A 225 13.18 -2.56 2.18
CA SER A 225 11.77 -2.28 1.96
C SER A 225 10.91 -3.22 2.80
N TYR A 226 9.71 -2.76 3.16
CA TYR A 226 8.82 -3.46 4.07
C TYR A 226 7.43 -3.66 3.48
N VAL A 227 6.78 -4.72 3.90
CA VAL A 227 5.32 -4.82 3.94
C VAL A 227 4.89 -4.37 5.32
N MET A 228 4.06 -3.34 5.40
CA MET A 228 3.48 -2.85 6.65
C MET A 228 2.02 -3.28 6.70
N CYS A 229 1.64 -3.99 7.75
CA CYS A 229 0.26 -4.40 7.98
C CYS A 229 -0.29 -3.75 9.25
N ARG A 230 -1.55 -3.32 9.17
CA ARG A 230 -2.29 -2.75 10.29
C ARG A 230 -3.58 -3.53 10.50
N SER A 231 -3.89 -3.86 11.76
CA SER A 231 -5.18 -4.44 12.12
C SER A 231 -6.30 -3.41 12.00
N VAL A 232 -7.46 -3.87 11.55
CA VAL A 232 -8.70 -3.08 11.47
C VAL A 232 -9.41 -2.95 12.82
N LEU A 233 -9.05 -3.81 13.78
CA LEU A 233 -9.61 -3.84 15.15
C LEU A 233 -8.88 -2.88 16.08
#